data_3463ca9050a6946c283908b995fb41c3
#
_entry.id   3463ca9050a6946c283908b995fb41c3
#
_cell.length_a   1.000
_cell.length_b   1.000
_cell.length_c   1.000
_cell.angle_alpha   90.00
_cell.angle_beta   90.00
_cell.angle_gamma   90.00
#
_symmetry.space_group_name_H-M   'P 1'
#
loop_
_entity.id
_entity.type
_entity.pdbx_description
1 polymer ?
#
loop_
_entity_poly.entity_id
_entity_poly.type
_entity_poly.pdbx_seq_one_letter_code
_entity_poly.pdbx_strand_id
1 'polypeptide(L)'
;MKFFIDTANLAQIQEANDLGILDGVTTNPSLMAKEGIKGEEAVMNHYKTICEMVDGDISAEVISTDFDGIIAEGKKLAAIHPNIIVKVPMIKEGIKAIKWFTENGIKTNCTLIFSAGQAILAAKAGATYVSPFIGRIDDSGWDGMELIHQLRQIFSMQGYKTEILAASIRNPNHIIKCAEAGADVCTCPLPSILGLLKHPLTDIGLAQFLEDAKKFA
;
A
#
# COMPACT_ATOMS: atom_id res chain seq x y z
N MET A 1 -10.82 -7.12 1.56
CA MET A 1 -9.67 -6.33 1.06
C MET A 1 -9.25 -5.38 2.17
N LYS A 2 -7.97 -5.37 2.53
CA LYS A 2 -7.40 -4.43 3.50
C LYS A 2 -7.26 -3.04 2.89
N PHE A 3 -7.44 -2.00 3.71
CA PHE A 3 -7.21 -0.60 3.33
C PHE A 3 -5.90 -0.10 3.92
N PHE A 4 -4.96 0.29 3.06
CA PHE A 4 -3.77 1.03 3.45
C PHE A 4 -3.89 2.47 2.96
N ILE A 5 -3.28 3.41 3.68
CA ILE A 5 -3.13 4.79 3.20
C ILE A 5 -1.75 4.99 2.58
N ASP A 6 -1.70 5.65 1.42
CA ASP A 6 -0.44 5.95 0.70
C ASP A 6 -0.04 7.41 0.94
N THR A 7 0.65 7.64 2.03
CA THR A 7 1.09 8.99 2.45
C THR A 7 2.18 8.92 3.51
N ALA A 8 3.00 9.98 3.62
CA ALA A 8 3.88 10.23 4.74
C ALA A 8 3.36 11.35 5.68
N ASN A 9 2.20 11.93 5.37
CA ASN A 9 1.60 13.00 6.17
C ASN A 9 0.87 12.44 7.40
N LEU A 10 1.37 12.75 8.59
CA LEU A 10 0.83 12.20 9.85
C LEU A 10 -0.63 12.61 10.12
N ALA A 11 -1.03 13.82 9.72
CA ALA A 11 -2.42 14.26 9.90
C ALA A 11 -3.38 13.46 9.01
N GLN A 12 -2.98 13.14 7.77
CA GLN A 12 -3.77 12.28 6.89
C GLN A 12 -3.86 10.83 7.41
N ILE A 13 -2.75 10.32 7.97
CA ILE A 13 -2.74 8.99 8.61
C ILE A 13 -3.70 8.97 9.80
N GLN A 14 -3.65 10.01 10.65
CA GLN A 14 -4.57 10.11 11.79
C GLN A 14 -6.02 10.17 11.36
N GLU A 15 -6.36 11.01 10.36
CA GLU A 15 -7.72 11.13 9.84
C GLU A 15 -8.25 9.79 9.29
N ALA A 16 -7.42 9.05 8.55
CA ALA A 16 -7.80 7.72 8.06
C ALA A 16 -7.95 6.70 9.20
N ASN A 17 -7.08 6.77 10.22
CA ASN A 17 -7.11 5.88 11.37
C ASN A 17 -8.38 6.12 12.23
N ASP A 18 -8.80 7.37 12.37
CA ASP A 18 -10.00 7.76 13.12
C ASP A 18 -11.30 7.22 12.48
N LEU A 19 -11.29 6.89 11.17
CA LEU A 19 -12.39 6.19 10.52
C LEU A 19 -12.53 4.73 10.98
N GLY A 20 -11.52 4.17 11.64
CA GLY A 20 -11.52 2.77 12.12
C GLY A 20 -11.44 1.70 11.02
N ILE A 21 -10.95 2.07 9.83
CA ILE A 21 -10.88 1.18 8.65
C ILE A 21 -9.44 0.96 8.15
N LEU A 22 -8.45 1.55 8.82
CA LEU A 22 -7.07 1.53 8.35
C LEU A 22 -6.35 0.28 8.83
N ASP A 23 -5.80 -0.50 7.89
CA ASP A 23 -5.07 -1.75 8.13
C ASP A 23 -3.54 -1.60 7.94
N GLY A 24 -3.07 -0.44 7.49
CA GLY A 24 -1.64 -0.19 7.29
C GLY A 24 -1.33 1.07 6.49
N VAL A 25 -0.04 1.30 6.28
CA VAL A 25 0.47 2.49 5.58
C VAL A 25 1.52 2.10 4.56
N THR A 26 1.47 2.70 3.38
CA THR A 26 2.61 2.70 2.46
C THR A 26 3.18 4.10 2.33
N THR A 27 4.50 4.16 2.29
CA THR A 27 5.25 5.37 1.98
C THR A 27 6.19 5.12 0.81
N ASN A 28 6.85 6.16 0.36
CA ASN A 28 7.96 6.10 -0.60
C ASN A 28 8.82 7.35 -0.46
N PRO A 29 10.03 7.38 -1.07
CA PRO A 29 10.93 8.53 -0.97
C PRO A 29 10.30 9.86 -1.43
N SER A 30 9.41 9.83 -2.44
CA SER A 30 8.74 11.03 -2.95
C SER A 30 7.74 11.60 -1.93
N LEU A 31 7.00 10.75 -1.24
CA LEU A 31 6.06 11.15 -0.19
C LEU A 31 6.82 11.72 1.02
N MET A 32 7.92 11.07 1.44
CA MET A 32 8.77 11.59 2.51
C MET A 32 9.36 12.96 2.16
N ALA A 33 9.86 13.12 0.93
CA ALA A 33 10.40 14.40 0.45
C ALA A 33 9.35 15.51 0.43
N LYS A 34 8.10 15.19 0.07
CA LYS A 34 6.97 16.12 0.05
C LYS A 34 6.66 16.68 1.45
N GLU A 35 6.80 15.86 2.49
CA GLU A 35 6.64 16.27 3.89
C GLU A 35 7.90 16.96 4.46
N GLY A 36 8.93 17.16 3.64
CA GLY A 36 10.16 17.82 4.06
C GLY A 36 11.07 16.98 4.97
N ILE A 37 10.83 15.67 5.06
CA ILE A 37 11.59 14.74 5.88
C ILE A 37 12.92 14.44 5.17
N LYS A 38 14.04 14.80 5.82
CA LYS A 38 15.38 14.69 5.23
C LYS A 38 16.37 14.10 6.23
N GLY A 39 17.25 13.25 5.73
CA GLY A 39 18.28 12.58 6.51
C GLY A 39 17.81 11.29 7.18
N GLU A 40 18.75 10.38 7.40
CA GLU A 40 18.46 9.02 7.86
C GLU A 40 17.73 9.03 9.22
N GLU A 41 18.20 9.80 10.17
CA GLU A 41 17.62 9.89 11.53
C GLU A 41 16.16 10.39 11.49
N ALA A 42 15.87 11.44 10.71
CA ALA A 42 14.52 11.98 10.59
C ALA A 42 13.56 10.97 9.92
N VAL A 43 14.03 10.25 8.89
CA VAL A 43 13.26 9.18 8.23
C VAL A 43 12.97 8.05 9.21
N MET A 44 13.95 7.57 9.97
CA MET A 44 13.76 6.49 10.95
C MET A 44 12.79 6.88 12.06
N ASN A 45 12.91 8.10 12.61
CA ASN A 45 11.99 8.63 13.62
C ASN A 45 10.57 8.77 13.07
N HIS A 46 10.42 9.21 11.81
CA HIS A 46 9.13 9.32 11.18
C HIS A 46 8.43 7.96 11.03
N TYR A 47 9.14 6.93 10.58
CA TYR A 47 8.60 5.56 10.54
C TYR A 47 8.18 5.06 11.92
N LYS A 48 9.00 5.34 12.95
CA LYS A 48 8.66 4.99 14.33
C LYS A 48 7.33 5.64 14.75
N THR A 49 7.17 6.94 14.49
CA THR A 49 5.91 7.66 14.76
C THR A 49 4.72 7.02 14.05
N ILE A 50 4.85 6.67 12.77
CA ILE A 50 3.77 5.99 12.02
C ILE A 50 3.42 4.64 12.67
N CYS A 51 4.42 3.86 13.07
CA CYS A 51 4.19 2.58 13.75
C CYS A 51 3.49 2.71 15.11
N GLU A 52 3.70 3.84 15.81
CA GLU A 52 3.00 4.15 17.07
C GLU A 52 1.55 4.59 16.85
N MET A 53 1.23 5.12 15.65
CA MET A 53 -0.12 5.59 15.30
C MET A 53 -1.03 4.48 14.75
N VAL A 54 -0.47 3.51 14.02
CA VAL A 54 -1.24 2.51 13.26
C VAL A 54 -0.84 1.10 13.66
N ASP A 55 -1.80 0.33 14.11
CA ASP A 55 -1.64 -1.12 14.37
C ASP A 55 -1.85 -1.90 13.06
N GLY A 56 -0.81 -1.97 12.26
CA GLY A 56 -0.85 -2.62 10.94
C GLY A 56 0.52 -2.58 10.25
N ASP A 57 0.60 -3.17 9.07
CA ASP A 57 1.85 -3.24 8.30
C ASP A 57 2.23 -1.87 7.71
N ILE A 58 3.47 -1.44 7.92
CA ILE A 58 4.01 -0.16 7.45
C ILE A 58 5.12 -0.40 6.44
N SER A 59 4.87 -0.09 5.17
CA SER A 59 5.87 -0.25 4.11
C SER A 59 6.89 0.88 4.11
N ALA A 60 8.14 0.55 4.45
CA ALA A 60 9.31 1.45 4.48
C ALA A 60 10.29 1.09 3.36
N GLU A 61 10.53 2.02 2.43
CA GLU A 61 11.24 1.76 1.17
C GLU A 61 12.74 2.00 1.28
N VAL A 62 13.55 1.03 0.81
CA VAL A 62 14.99 1.16 0.65
C VAL A 62 15.32 2.03 -0.57
N ILE A 63 16.47 2.71 -0.55
CA ILE A 63 16.93 3.59 -1.63
C ILE A 63 18.04 2.93 -2.45
N SER A 64 18.86 2.08 -1.84
CA SER A 64 19.94 1.35 -2.51
C SER A 64 19.42 0.46 -3.63
N THR A 65 20.25 0.28 -4.66
CA THR A 65 19.93 -0.52 -5.85
C THR A 65 20.84 -1.73 -6.03
N ASP A 66 21.89 -1.85 -5.21
CA ASP A 66 22.74 -3.03 -5.12
C ASP A 66 22.34 -3.92 -3.94
N PHE A 67 22.70 -5.20 -4.02
CA PHE A 67 22.28 -6.21 -3.04
C PHE A 67 22.69 -5.86 -1.60
N ASP A 68 23.97 -5.52 -1.39
CA ASP A 68 24.51 -5.29 -0.05
C ASP A 68 23.91 -4.04 0.59
N GLY A 69 23.72 -2.97 -0.21
CA GLY A 69 23.05 -1.76 0.22
C GLY A 69 21.57 -2.00 0.59
N ILE A 70 20.81 -2.74 -0.24
CA ILE A 70 19.42 -3.12 0.05
C ILE A 70 19.33 -3.90 1.37
N ILE A 71 20.22 -4.87 1.59
CA ILE A 71 20.23 -5.66 2.83
C ILE A 71 20.57 -4.78 4.04
N ALA A 72 21.58 -3.91 3.93
CA ALA A 72 21.98 -3.05 5.03
C ALA A 72 20.86 -2.07 5.44
N GLU A 73 20.25 -1.40 4.47
CA GLU A 73 19.11 -0.48 4.70
C GLU A 73 17.89 -1.22 5.24
N GLY A 74 17.52 -2.34 4.60
CA GLY A 74 16.33 -3.10 4.99
C GLY A 74 16.42 -3.67 6.41
N LYS A 75 17.61 -4.10 6.85
CA LYS A 75 17.83 -4.51 8.26
C LYS A 75 17.63 -3.36 9.24
N LYS A 76 18.12 -2.16 8.91
CA LYS A 76 17.89 -0.97 9.74
C LYS A 76 16.42 -0.62 9.83
N LEU A 77 15.72 -0.63 8.69
CA LEU A 77 14.28 -0.37 8.65
C LEU A 77 13.50 -1.40 9.47
N ALA A 78 13.74 -2.70 9.24
CA ALA A 78 13.06 -3.77 9.97
C ALA A 78 13.29 -3.74 11.48
N ALA A 79 14.41 -3.17 11.93
CA ALA A 79 14.74 -3.04 13.35
C ALA A 79 13.96 -1.91 14.07
N ILE A 80 13.26 -1.03 13.34
CA ILE A 80 12.48 0.08 13.93
C ILE A 80 11.29 -0.48 14.73
N HIS A 81 10.52 -1.39 14.10
CA HIS A 81 9.29 -1.93 14.68
C HIS A 81 8.88 -3.24 13.99
N PRO A 82 8.22 -4.19 14.68
CA PRO A 82 7.73 -5.45 14.08
C PRO A 82 6.74 -5.26 12.92
N ASN A 83 6.04 -4.14 12.86
CA ASN A 83 5.09 -3.80 11.80
C ASN A 83 5.76 -3.30 10.51
N ILE A 84 7.08 -3.08 10.51
CA ILE A 84 7.79 -2.64 9.31
C ILE A 84 7.87 -3.77 8.28
N ILE A 85 7.41 -3.44 7.08
CA ILE A 85 7.56 -4.22 5.87
C ILE A 85 8.60 -3.54 4.99
N VAL A 86 9.72 -4.19 4.72
CA VAL A 86 10.79 -3.63 3.89
C VAL A 86 10.33 -3.56 2.44
N LYS A 87 10.17 -2.35 1.92
CA LYS A 87 9.73 -2.14 0.54
C LYS A 87 10.94 -2.10 -0.39
N VAL A 88 10.95 -3.00 -1.38
CA VAL A 88 12.11 -3.29 -2.23
C VAL A 88 11.73 -3.12 -3.70
N PRO A 89 12.52 -2.39 -4.53
CA PRO A 89 12.20 -2.20 -5.94
C PRO A 89 12.32 -3.50 -6.75
N MET A 90 11.49 -3.63 -7.79
CA MET A 90 11.48 -4.76 -8.72
C MET A 90 12.68 -4.71 -9.68
N ILE A 91 13.86 -4.99 -9.17
CA ILE A 91 15.12 -5.10 -9.90
C ILE A 91 15.80 -6.44 -9.57
N LYS A 92 16.80 -6.85 -10.35
CA LYS A 92 17.51 -8.12 -10.15
C LYS A 92 18.04 -8.26 -8.73
N GLU A 93 18.73 -7.25 -8.22
CA GLU A 93 19.30 -7.26 -6.86
C GLU A 93 18.20 -7.19 -5.79
N GLY A 94 17.08 -6.52 -6.09
CA GLY A 94 15.89 -6.51 -5.23
C GLY A 94 15.27 -7.90 -5.06
N ILE A 95 15.16 -8.69 -6.13
CA ILE A 95 14.66 -10.08 -6.05
C ILE A 95 15.56 -10.96 -5.19
N LYS A 96 16.88 -10.82 -5.33
CA LYS A 96 17.84 -11.52 -4.46
C LYS A 96 17.68 -11.12 -2.99
N ALA A 97 17.50 -9.82 -2.75
CA ALA A 97 17.31 -9.29 -1.41
C ALA A 97 15.98 -9.77 -0.79
N ILE A 98 14.89 -9.80 -1.54
CA ILE A 98 13.59 -10.35 -1.08
C ILE A 98 13.77 -11.81 -0.63
N LYS A 99 14.47 -12.63 -1.42
CA LYS A 99 14.76 -14.02 -1.04
C LYS A 99 15.53 -14.08 0.28
N TRP A 100 16.57 -13.26 0.41
CA TRP A 100 17.37 -13.20 1.62
C TRP A 100 16.54 -12.74 2.84
N PHE A 101 15.71 -11.69 2.70
CA PHE A 101 14.84 -11.21 3.75
C PHE A 101 13.84 -12.27 4.20
N THR A 102 13.22 -12.98 3.25
CA THR A 102 12.28 -14.08 3.52
C THR A 102 12.95 -15.18 4.36
N GLU A 103 14.18 -15.59 4.01
CA GLU A 103 14.94 -16.60 4.74
C GLU A 103 15.37 -16.14 6.15
N ASN A 104 15.40 -14.84 6.38
CA ASN A 104 15.71 -14.22 7.67
C ASN A 104 14.47 -13.71 8.43
N GLY A 105 13.25 -14.10 8.01
CA GLY A 105 12.01 -13.77 8.71
C GLY A 105 11.59 -12.30 8.60
N ILE A 106 12.15 -11.55 7.66
CA ILE A 106 11.80 -10.15 7.40
C ILE A 106 10.78 -10.09 6.27
N LYS A 107 9.62 -9.49 6.55
CA LYS A 107 8.55 -9.28 5.57
C LYS A 107 8.96 -8.24 4.53
N THR A 108 8.54 -8.45 3.27
CA THR A 108 8.87 -7.54 2.17
C THR A 108 7.66 -7.17 1.32
N ASN A 109 7.70 -5.95 0.75
CA ASN A 109 6.77 -5.47 -0.28
C ASN A 109 7.56 -5.17 -1.55
N CYS A 110 7.40 -6.00 -2.60
CA CYS A 110 8.06 -5.74 -3.88
C CYS A 110 7.30 -4.65 -4.65
N THR A 111 7.95 -3.49 -4.83
CA THR A 111 7.34 -2.31 -5.46
C THR A 111 7.77 -2.13 -6.92
N LEU A 112 7.08 -1.22 -7.63
CA LEU A 112 7.29 -0.94 -9.05
C LEU A 112 6.99 -2.15 -9.94
N ILE A 113 5.88 -2.81 -9.67
CA ILE A 113 5.38 -3.93 -10.47
C ILE A 113 4.46 -3.38 -11.58
N PHE A 114 4.78 -3.72 -12.83
CA PHE A 114 4.05 -3.31 -14.03
C PHE A 114 3.67 -4.48 -14.95
N SER A 115 4.04 -5.73 -14.57
CA SER A 115 3.68 -6.92 -15.32
C SER A 115 3.53 -8.15 -14.42
N ALA A 116 2.77 -9.13 -14.89
CA ALA A 116 2.60 -10.39 -14.18
C ALA A 116 3.91 -11.17 -14.02
N GLY A 117 4.79 -11.11 -15.03
CA GLY A 117 6.11 -11.75 -14.95
C GLY A 117 6.96 -11.23 -13.79
N GLN A 118 6.94 -9.91 -13.56
CA GLN A 118 7.61 -9.30 -12.41
C GLN A 118 7.03 -9.81 -11.08
N ALA A 119 5.70 -9.83 -10.96
CA ALA A 119 5.04 -10.28 -9.73
C ALA A 119 5.28 -11.77 -9.44
N ILE A 120 5.34 -12.63 -10.47
CA ILE A 120 5.69 -14.04 -10.33
C ILE A 120 7.09 -14.19 -9.74
N LEU A 121 8.08 -13.43 -10.21
CA LEU A 121 9.45 -13.49 -9.68
C LEU A 121 9.49 -13.06 -8.21
N ALA A 122 8.79 -11.98 -7.84
CA ALA A 122 8.72 -11.51 -6.47
C ALA A 122 8.01 -12.51 -5.55
N ALA A 123 6.90 -13.08 -5.98
CA ALA A 123 6.18 -14.12 -5.24
C ALA A 123 7.03 -15.39 -5.05
N LYS A 124 7.74 -15.81 -6.10
CA LYS A 124 8.67 -16.95 -6.05
C LYS A 124 9.84 -16.71 -5.09
N ALA A 125 10.30 -15.46 -4.96
CA ALA A 125 11.33 -15.08 -3.99
C ALA A 125 10.80 -15.02 -2.55
N GLY A 126 9.48 -15.04 -2.34
CA GLY A 126 8.83 -15.06 -1.03
C GLY A 126 8.38 -13.69 -0.52
N ALA A 127 8.18 -12.72 -1.41
CA ALA A 127 7.62 -11.42 -1.03
C ALA A 127 6.29 -11.59 -0.29
N THR A 128 6.07 -10.84 0.80
CA THR A 128 4.79 -10.80 1.51
C THR A 128 3.76 -10.09 0.66
N TYR A 129 4.14 -8.96 0.06
CA TYR A 129 3.31 -8.17 -0.84
C TYR A 129 4.00 -7.94 -2.18
N VAL A 130 3.20 -7.81 -3.23
CA VAL A 130 3.60 -7.20 -4.49
C VAL A 130 2.73 -5.97 -4.74
N SER A 131 3.34 -4.85 -5.14
CA SER A 131 2.64 -3.60 -5.41
C SER A 131 2.55 -3.31 -6.91
N PRO A 132 1.51 -3.79 -7.63
CA PRO A 132 1.21 -3.39 -8.99
C PRO A 132 0.70 -1.95 -9.03
N PHE A 133 1.27 -1.14 -9.93
CA PHE A 133 1.03 0.30 -10.03
C PHE A 133 -0.03 0.62 -11.08
N ILE A 134 -1.30 0.39 -10.76
CA ILE A 134 -2.41 0.50 -11.72
C ILE A 134 -2.52 1.90 -12.31
N GLY A 135 -2.51 2.96 -11.51
CA GLY A 135 -2.66 4.32 -12.03
C GLY A 135 -1.52 4.77 -12.93
N ARG A 136 -0.27 4.29 -12.74
CA ARG A 136 0.83 4.56 -13.67
C ARG A 136 0.68 3.79 -14.99
N ILE A 137 0.09 2.61 -14.96
CA ILE A 137 -0.25 1.86 -16.17
C ILE A 137 -1.31 2.64 -16.96
N ASP A 138 -2.35 3.14 -16.30
CA ASP A 138 -3.38 3.99 -16.92
C ASP A 138 -2.77 5.26 -17.54
N ASP A 139 -1.84 5.92 -16.84
CA ASP A 139 -1.12 7.11 -17.34
C ASP A 139 -0.37 6.81 -18.66
N SER A 140 -0.03 5.55 -18.95
CA SER A 140 0.61 5.10 -20.18
C SER A 140 -0.36 4.67 -21.28
N GLY A 141 -1.67 4.79 -21.04
CA GLY A 141 -2.72 4.45 -22.00
C GLY A 141 -3.13 2.97 -22.01
N TRP A 142 -2.75 2.20 -20.97
CA TRP A 142 -3.15 0.80 -20.79
C TRP A 142 -4.14 0.70 -19.62
N ASP A 143 -4.92 -0.37 -19.56
CA ASP A 143 -5.80 -0.63 -18.41
C ASP A 143 -5.01 -1.32 -17.29
N GLY A 144 -4.73 -0.58 -16.20
CA GLY A 144 -4.01 -1.11 -15.05
C GLY A 144 -4.77 -2.21 -14.31
N MET A 145 -6.10 -2.27 -14.43
CA MET A 145 -6.91 -3.29 -13.79
C MET A 145 -6.71 -4.69 -14.39
N GLU A 146 -6.36 -4.78 -15.68
CA GLU A 146 -6.03 -6.05 -16.32
C GLU A 146 -4.89 -6.77 -15.58
N LEU A 147 -3.89 -6.00 -15.06
CA LEU A 147 -2.81 -6.58 -14.28
C LEU A 147 -3.32 -7.21 -12.97
N ILE A 148 -4.25 -6.55 -12.26
CA ILE A 148 -4.80 -7.09 -11.01
C ILE A 148 -5.55 -8.40 -11.27
N HIS A 149 -6.43 -8.45 -12.30
CA HIS A 149 -7.14 -9.66 -12.70
C HIS A 149 -6.16 -10.80 -13.03
N GLN A 150 -5.13 -10.51 -13.83
CA GLN A 150 -4.12 -11.49 -14.23
C GLN A 150 -3.35 -12.02 -13.00
N LEU A 151 -2.95 -11.15 -12.07
CA LEU A 151 -2.26 -11.54 -10.85
C LEU A 151 -3.13 -12.41 -9.94
N ARG A 152 -4.40 -12.04 -9.73
CA ARG A 152 -5.32 -12.82 -8.91
C ARG A 152 -5.50 -14.23 -9.49
N GLN A 153 -5.70 -14.34 -10.78
CA GLN A 153 -5.80 -15.63 -11.46
C GLN A 153 -4.54 -16.48 -11.27
N ILE A 154 -3.37 -15.91 -11.56
CA ILE A 154 -2.08 -16.61 -11.45
C ILE A 154 -1.82 -17.05 -10.02
N PHE A 155 -1.95 -16.13 -9.05
CA PHE A 155 -1.62 -16.41 -7.66
C PHE A 155 -2.54 -17.48 -7.07
N SER A 156 -3.83 -17.46 -7.43
CA SER A 156 -4.79 -18.49 -7.02
C SER A 156 -4.45 -19.85 -7.63
N MET A 157 -4.15 -19.91 -8.92
CA MET A 157 -3.83 -21.16 -9.63
C MET A 157 -2.50 -21.78 -9.16
N GLN A 158 -1.50 -20.95 -8.85
CA GLN A 158 -0.18 -21.38 -8.42
C GLN A 158 -0.07 -21.55 -6.90
N GLY A 159 -1.08 -21.17 -6.13
CA GLY A 159 -1.10 -21.26 -4.67
C GLY A 159 -0.09 -20.34 -3.98
N TYR A 160 0.28 -19.21 -4.62
CA TYR A 160 1.14 -18.21 -3.99
C TYR A 160 0.46 -17.58 -2.77
N LYS A 161 1.24 -17.41 -1.69
CA LYS A 161 0.77 -16.76 -0.45
C LYS A 161 1.02 -15.25 -0.44
N THR A 162 1.75 -14.75 -1.42
CA THR A 162 2.01 -13.32 -1.63
C THR A 162 0.71 -12.58 -1.87
N GLU A 163 0.47 -11.51 -1.11
CA GLU A 163 -0.72 -10.67 -1.24
C GLU A 163 -0.54 -9.61 -2.35
N ILE A 164 -1.61 -9.36 -3.10
CA ILE A 164 -1.67 -8.31 -4.12
C ILE A 164 -2.07 -7.01 -3.44
N LEU A 165 -1.11 -6.09 -3.33
CA LEU A 165 -1.28 -4.75 -2.78
C LEU A 165 -1.41 -3.75 -3.94
N ALA A 166 -2.64 -3.50 -4.40
CA ALA A 166 -2.90 -2.56 -5.48
C ALA A 166 -2.46 -1.14 -5.11
N ALA A 167 -1.58 -0.56 -5.90
CA ALA A 167 -0.92 0.72 -5.64
C ALA A 167 -1.12 1.73 -6.77
N SER A 168 -0.71 2.98 -6.52
CA SER A 168 -0.91 4.08 -7.48
C SER A 168 -2.39 4.34 -7.77
N ILE A 169 -3.23 4.25 -6.76
CA ILE A 169 -4.66 4.52 -6.83
C ILE A 169 -4.89 6.01 -7.13
N ARG A 170 -5.81 6.32 -8.03
CA ARG A 170 -6.12 7.69 -8.47
C ARG A 170 -7.49 8.20 -8.03
N ASN A 171 -8.45 7.30 -7.83
CA ASN A 171 -9.85 7.66 -7.59
C ASN A 171 -10.62 6.52 -6.88
N PRO A 172 -11.84 6.78 -6.36
CA PRO A 172 -12.67 5.76 -5.71
C PRO A 172 -13.01 4.56 -6.60
N ASN A 173 -13.17 4.74 -7.91
CA ASN A 173 -13.49 3.63 -8.81
C ASN A 173 -12.35 2.60 -8.90
N HIS A 174 -11.08 3.03 -8.79
CA HIS A 174 -9.97 2.09 -8.70
C HIS A 174 -10.10 1.18 -7.47
N ILE A 175 -10.52 1.73 -6.33
CA ILE A 175 -10.71 0.98 -5.08
C ILE A 175 -11.78 -0.09 -5.27
N ILE A 176 -12.93 0.31 -5.84
CA ILE A 176 -14.06 -0.60 -6.11
C ILE A 176 -13.63 -1.72 -7.05
N LYS A 177 -12.99 -1.37 -8.17
CA LYS A 177 -12.51 -2.35 -9.15
C LYS A 177 -11.43 -3.28 -8.58
N CYS A 178 -10.54 -2.79 -7.72
CA CYS A 178 -9.56 -3.62 -7.01
C CYS A 178 -10.24 -4.65 -6.12
N ALA A 179 -11.30 -4.26 -5.41
CA ALA A 179 -12.09 -5.16 -4.59
C ALA A 179 -12.80 -6.24 -5.44
N GLU A 180 -13.42 -5.85 -6.57
CA GLU A 180 -14.06 -6.77 -7.53
C GLU A 180 -13.05 -7.75 -8.15
N ALA A 181 -11.85 -7.28 -8.48
CA ALA A 181 -10.78 -8.09 -9.04
C ALA A 181 -10.08 -9.00 -8.02
N GLY A 182 -10.37 -8.86 -6.72
CA GLY A 182 -9.83 -9.68 -5.66
C GLY A 182 -8.43 -9.29 -5.21
N ALA A 183 -8.04 -8.00 -5.28
CA ALA A 183 -6.86 -7.50 -4.61
C ALA A 183 -6.97 -7.76 -3.10
N ASP A 184 -5.86 -8.16 -2.46
CA ASP A 184 -5.84 -8.43 -1.02
C ASP A 184 -5.79 -7.14 -0.21
N VAL A 185 -5.07 -6.14 -0.75
CA VAL A 185 -4.85 -4.81 -0.16
C VAL A 185 -5.00 -3.76 -1.25
N CYS A 186 -5.51 -2.58 -0.89
CA CYS A 186 -5.51 -1.40 -1.74
C CYS A 186 -4.90 -0.25 -0.96
N THR A 187 -3.77 0.31 -1.44
CA THR A 187 -3.18 1.49 -0.82
C THR A 187 -3.57 2.75 -1.57
N CYS A 188 -4.21 3.67 -0.86
CA CYS A 188 -4.95 4.79 -1.44
C CYS A 188 -4.52 6.13 -0.84
N PRO A 189 -4.48 7.22 -1.63
CA PRO A 189 -4.44 8.55 -1.05
C PRO A 189 -5.75 8.85 -0.30
N LEU A 190 -5.66 9.60 0.81
CA LEU A 190 -6.82 9.94 1.65
C LEU A 190 -8.06 10.46 0.86
N PRO A 191 -7.91 11.35 -0.13
CA PRO A 191 -9.06 11.83 -0.90
C PRO A 191 -9.82 10.72 -1.65
N SER A 192 -9.14 9.65 -2.07
CA SER A 192 -9.78 8.50 -2.72
C SER A 192 -10.59 7.67 -1.73
N ILE A 193 -10.10 7.51 -0.49
CA ILE A 193 -10.81 6.83 0.60
C ILE A 193 -12.06 7.64 0.98
N LEU A 194 -11.91 8.93 1.26
CA LEU A 194 -13.03 9.81 1.61
C LEU A 194 -14.05 9.96 0.46
N GLY A 195 -13.59 9.80 -0.77
CA GLY A 195 -14.46 9.82 -1.94
C GLY A 195 -15.48 8.67 -1.97
N LEU A 196 -15.20 7.54 -1.31
CA LEU A 196 -16.15 6.42 -1.17
C LEU A 196 -17.37 6.77 -0.32
N LEU A 197 -17.26 7.75 0.57
CA LEU A 197 -18.35 8.20 1.44
C LEU A 197 -19.37 9.07 0.70
N LYS A 198 -19.01 9.64 -0.45
CA LYS A 198 -19.81 10.65 -1.14
C LYS A 198 -20.84 9.99 -2.06
N HIS A 199 -22.12 10.19 -1.73
CA HIS A 199 -23.22 9.78 -2.60
C HIS A 199 -24.42 10.72 -2.46
N PRO A 200 -24.94 11.30 -3.57
CA PRO A 200 -26.05 12.27 -3.52
C PRO A 200 -27.30 11.75 -2.81
N LEU A 201 -27.63 10.47 -2.97
CA LEU A 201 -28.79 9.88 -2.30
C LEU A 201 -28.61 9.72 -0.79
N THR A 202 -27.39 9.60 -0.30
CA THR A 202 -27.10 9.60 1.14
C THR A 202 -27.39 10.97 1.74
N ASP A 203 -26.97 12.05 1.07
CA ASP A 203 -27.19 13.42 1.52
C ASP A 203 -28.70 13.74 1.52
N ILE A 204 -29.41 13.37 0.45
CA ILE A 204 -30.88 13.57 0.32
C ILE A 204 -31.59 12.74 1.40
N GLY A 205 -31.25 11.47 1.57
CA GLY A 205 -31.88 10.60 2.55
C GLY A 205 -31.66 11.07 3.98
N LEU A 206 -30.44 11.51 4.32
CA LEU A 206 -30.13 12.07 5.64
C LEU A 206 -30.96 13.33 5.93
N ALA A 207 -31.03 14.26 4.96
CA ALA A 207 -31.83 15.45 5.11
C ALA A 207 -33.32 15.13 5.37
N GLN A 208 -33.88 14.16 4.63
CA GLN A 208 -35.24 13.69 4.82
C GLN A 208 -35.45 13.07 6.22
N PHE A 209 -34.54 12.23 6.68
CA PHE A 209 -34.61 11.59 8.01
C PHE A 209 -34.58 12.63 9.14
N LEU A 210 -33.72 13.66 9.00
CA LEU A 210 -33.66 14.76 9.98
C LEU A 210 -34.95 15.58 10.03
N GLU A 211 -35.61 15.85 8.88
CA GLU A 211 -36.91 16.52 8.85
C GLU A 211 -38.04 15.66 9.46
N ASP A 212 -38.02 14.36 9.16
CA ASP A 212 -39.02 13.45 9.71
C ASP A 212 -38.86 13.28 11.25
N ALA A 213 -37.60 13.24 11.74
CA ALA A 213 -37.32 13.17 13.17
C ALA A 213 -37.93 14.36 13.97
N LYS A 214 -38.01 15.54 13.38
CA LYS A 214 -38.66 16.71 14.03
C LYS A 214 -40.15 16.53 14.28
N LYS A 215 -40.81 15.57 13.59
CA LYS A 215 -42.27 15.34 13.73
C LYS A 215 -42.62 14.50 14.97
N PHE A 216 -41.65 13.83 15.58
CA PHE A 216 -41.85 13.00 16.75
C PHE A 216 -40.84 13.28 17.89
N ALA A 217 -40.08 14.36 17.79
CA ALA A 217 -39.29 14.94 18.88
C ALA A 217 -40.09 16.04 19.57
#